data_b4027e65ee55736583133a0f2e3b7277
#
_entry.id   b4027e65ee55736583133a0f2e3b7277
#
_cell.length_a   1.000
_cell.length_b   1.000
_cell.length_c   1.000
_cell.angle_alpha   90.00
_cell.angle_beta   90.00
_cell.angle_gamma   90.00
#
_symmetry.space_group_name_H-M   'P 1'
#
loop_
_entity.id
_entity.type
_entity.pdbx_description
1 polymer ?
#
loop_
_entity_poly.entity_id
_entity_poly.type
_entity_poly.pdbx_seq_one_letter_code
_entity_poly.pdbx_strand_id
1 'polypeptide(L)'
;MLLDNFYTIKEINSSDKENSKVEIELNKTHEIYQGHFPDNPVVPGVCLTQIIHELVETIVKKELHLSYASNIKFMAIVNPEINNILQIDLKIKYDNTENLLKVESVTHAHNKVFYKFKGNFIAK
;
A
#
# COMPACT_ATOMS: atom_id res chain seq x y z
N MET A 1 -6.88 2.08 11.30
CA MET A 1 -6.92 1.52 9.92
C MET A 1 -7.41 2.56 8.93
N LEU A 2 -6.87 2.51 7.72
CA LEU A 2 -7.28 3.40 6.63
C LEU A 2 -8.34 2.76 5.71
N LEU A 3 -8.40 1.43 5.68
CA LEU A 3 -9.33 0.71 4.81
C LEU A 3 -10.78 1.14 5.06
N ASP A 4 -11.52 1.31 3.97
CA ASP A 4 -12.93 1.72 3.90
C ASP A 4 -13.20 3.19 4.26
N ASN A 5 -12.22 3.90 4.80
CA ASN A 5 -12.36 5.33 5.10
C ASN A 5 -11.46 6.18 4.20
N PHE A 6 -10.19 5.85 4.13
CA PHE A 6 -9.22 6.54 3.30
C PHE A 6 -9.15 5.97 1.89
N TYR A 7 -9.35 4.67 1.75
CA TYR A 7 -9.35 3.96 0.47
C TYR A 7 -10.22 2.72 0.57
N THR A 8 -10.62 2.19 -0.59
CA THR A 8 -11.32 0.91 -0.68
C THR A 8 -10.56 -0.03 -1.61
N ILE A 9 -10.67 -1.33 -1.37
CA ILE A 9 -10.10 -2.34 -2.25
C ILE A 9 -11.12 -2.66 -3.33
N LYS A 10 -10.75 -2.42 -4.59
CA LYS A 10 -11.62 -2.70 -5.74
C LYS A 10 -11.45 -4.14 -6.22
N GLU A 11 -10.24 -4.63 -6.21
CA GLU A 11 -9.94 -5.97 -6.72
C GLU A 11 -8.61 -6.47 -6.15
N ILE A 12 -8.56 -7.77 -5.83
CA ILE A 12 -7.32 -8.46 -5.51
C ILE A 12 -7.21 -9.64 -6.45
N ASN A 13 -6.13 -9.71 -7.19
CA ASN A 13 -5.88 -10.76 -8.18
C ASN A 13 -4.53 -11.41 -7.88
N SER A 14 -4.58 -12.60 -7.27
CA SER A 14 -3.37 -13.34 -6.89
C SER A 14 -3.05 -14.35 -7.98
N SER A 15 -1.91 -14.18 -8.66
CA SER A 15 -1.47 -15.10 -9.70
C SER A 15 -0.89 -16.39 -9.11
N ASP A 16 -0.31 -16.30 -7.91
CA ASP A 16 0.21 -17.43 -7.15
C ASP A 16 0.28 -17.06 -5.66
N LYS A 17 0.90 -17.90 -4.84
CA LYS A 17 0.98 -17.69 -3.39
C LYS A 17 1.78 -16.45 -3.00
N GLU A 18 2.70 -16.02 -3.86
CA GLU A 18 3.61 -14.93 -3.56
C GLU A 18 3.21 -13.62 -4.23
N ASN A 19 2.58 -13.69 -5.40
CA ASN A 19 2.34 -12.51 -6.23
C ASN A 19 0.87 -12.15 -6.30
N SER A 20 0.56 -10.88 -6.02
CA SER A 20 -0.79 -10.33 -6.10
C SER A 20 -0.76 -8.97 -6.78
N LYS A 21 -1.84 -8.67 -7.49
CA LYS A 21 -2.10 -7.34 -8.03
C LYS A 21 -3.36 -6.82 -7.39
N VAL A 22 -3.28 -5.64 -6.80
CA VAL A 22 -4.39 -5.04 -6.06
C VAL A 22 -4.75 -3.72 -6.71
N GLU A 23 -6.03 -3.52 -6.94
CA GLU A 23 -6.55 -2.23 -7.37
C GLU A 23 -7.28 -1.60 -6.18
N ILE A 24 -6.91 -0.37 -5.86
CA ILE A 24 -7.56 0.39 -4.79
C ILE A 24 -8.12 1.69 -5.35
N GLU A 25 -9.14 2.20 -4.66
CA GLU A 25 -9.69 3.51 -4.95
C GLU A 25 -9.51 4.39 -3.73
N LEU A 26 -8.84 5.54 -3.92
CA LEU A 26 -8.65 6.53 -2.86
C LEU A 26 -9.94 7.33 -2.67
N ASN A 27 -10.27 7.63 -1.40
CA ASN A 27 -11.35 8.54 -1.08
C ASN A 27 -10.84 9.97 -1.18
N LYS A 28 -11.03 10.60 -2.32
CA LYS A 28 -10.51 11.95 -2.59
C LYS A 28 -11.18 13.04 -1.78
N THR A 29 -12.28 12.72 -1.08
CA THR A 29 -12.98 13.67 -0.21
C THR A 29 -12.66 13.46 1.26
N HIS A 30 -11.67 12.62 1.58
CA HIS A 30 -11.28 12.38 2.96
C HIS A 30 -10.85 13.68 3.64
N GLU A 31 -11.24 13.85 4.90
CA GLU A 31 -11.02 15.10 5.65
C GLU A 31 -9.55 15.50 5.80
N ILE A 32 -8.61 14.54 5.68
CA ILE A 32 -7.19 14.85 5.79
C ILE A 32 -6.75 15.86 4.73
N TYR A 33 -7.39 15.88 3.57
CA TYR A 33 -7.04 16.79 2.49
C TYR A 33 -7.50 18.23 2.74
N GLN A 34 -8.38 18.45 3.71
CA GLN A 34 -8.84 19.79 4.07
C GLN A 34 -7.80 20.53 4.92
N GLY A 35 -7.08 19.81 5.78
CA GLY A 35 -6.04 20.39 6.61
C GLY A 35 -4.63 20.25 6.06
N HIS A 36 -4.46 19.47 4.99
CA HIS A 36 -3.16 19.11 4.44
C HIS A 36 -3.15 19.38 2.93
N PHE A 37 -2.64 20.57 2.57
CA PHE A 37 -2.58 21.06 1.18
C PHE A 37 -3.95 21.06 0.49
N PRO A 38 -4.95 21.84 0.99
CA PRO A 38 -6.32 21.74 0.47
C PRO A 38 -6.46 22.10 -1.02
N ASP A 39 -5.61 23.00 -1.54
CA ASP A 39 -5.67 23.40 -2.94
C ASP A 39 -4.89 22.47 -3.86
N ASN A 40 -4.07 21.58 -3.29
CA ASN A 40 -3.25 20.66 -4.03
C ASN A 40 -3.08 19.39 -3.18
N PRO A 41 -4.13 18.56 -3.10
CA PRO A 41 -4.11 17.42 -2.19
C PRO A 41 -3.05 16.39 -2.58
N VAL A 42 -2.39 15.87 -1.56
CA VAL A 42 -1.32 14.87 -1.71
C VAL A 42 -1.56 13.76 -0.71
N VAL A 43 -1.45 12.52 -1.16
CA VAL A 43 -1.50 11.37 -0.24
C VAL A 43 -0.24 11.39 0.60
N PRO A 44 -0.35 11.48 1.94
CA PRO A 44 0.82 11.44 2.81
C PRO A 44 1.61 10.14 2.64
N GLY A 45 2.94 10.24 2.68
CA GLY A 45 3.79 9.07 2.52
C GLY A 45 3.51 7.97 3.54
N VAL A 46 3.23 8.37 4.78
CA VAL A 46 2.90 7.41 5.85
C VAL A 46 1.62 6.63 5.51
N CYS A 47 0.69 7.24 4.80
CA CYS A 47 -0.53 6.56 4.37
C CYS A 47 -0.24 5.52 3.28
N LEU A 48 0.69 5.80 2.37
CA LEU A 48 1.09 4.83 1.35
C LEU A 48 1.67 3.57 1.99
N THR A 49 2.51 3.74 3.02
CA THR A 49 3.07 2.62 3.75
C THR A 49 1.99 1.86 4.52
N GLN A 50 1.08 2.58 5.17
CA GLN A 50 -0.01 1.95 5.92
C GLN A 50 -0.94 1.15 5.00
N ILE A 51 -1.19 1.63 3.80
CA ILE A 51 -1.97 0.88 2.81
C ILE A 51 -1.31 -0.46 2.51
N ILE A 52 0.00 -0.47 2.26
CA ILE A 52 0.72 -1.73 2.00
C ILE A 52 0.57 -2.69 3.18
N HIS A 53 0.74 -2.19 4.41
CA HIS A 53 0.58 -2.99 5.62
C HIS A 53 -0.80 -3.65 5.67
N GLU A 54 -1.85 -2.87 5.45
CA GLU A 54 -3.23 -3.37 5.51
C GLU A 54 -3.55 -4.35 4.39
N LEU A 55 -3.01 -4.12 3.19
CA LEU A 55 -3.20 -5.06 2.08
C LEU A 55 -2.54 -6.41 2.35
N VAL A 56 -1.34 -6.40 2.91
CA VAL A 56 -0.67 -7.65 3.28
C VAL A 56 -1.47 -8.39 4.33
N GLU A 57 -1.94 -7.69 5.38
CA GLU A 57 -2.80 -8.31 6.40
C GLU A 57 -4.07 -8.92 5.80
N THR A 58 -4.68 -8.22 4.85
CA THR A 58 -5.89 -8.71 4.17
C THR A 58 -5.61 -9.99 3.38
N ILE A 59 -4.49 -10.02 2.66
CA ILE A 59 -4.14 -11.16 1.81
C ILE A 59 -3.75 -12.38 2.64
N VAL A 60 -2.92 -12.20 3.68
CA VAL A 60 -2.46 -13.32 4.51
C VAL A 60 -3.43 -13.66 5.63
N LYS A 61 -4.44 -12.82 5.86
CA LYS A 61 -5.49 -13.01 6.87
C LYS A 61 -4.93 -13.13 8.29
N LYS A 62 -3.99 -12.25 8.60
CA LYS A 62 -3.34 -12.17 9.93
C LYS A 62 -3.03 -10.72 10.25
N GLU A 63 -3.10 -10.38 11.53
CA GLU A 63 -2.59 -9.11 12.01
C GLU A 63 -1.06 -9.16 12.08
N LEU A 64 -0.42 -8.11 11.61
CA LEU A 64 1.03 -8.05 11.46
C LEU A 64 1.62 -6.80 12.08
N HIS A 65 2.88 -6.90 12.49
CA HIS A 65 3.73 -5.76 12.82
C HIS A 65 4.72 -5.55 11.70
N LEU A 66 4.95 -4.30 11.31
CA LEU A 66 6.07 -3.96 10.45
C LEU A 66 7.34 -4.06 11.30
N SER A 67 8.18 -5.04 10.99
CA SER A 67 9.40 -5.30 11.74
C SER A 67 10.55 -4.43 11.26
N TYR A 68 10.67 -4.29 9.94
CA TYR A 68 11.78 -3.57 9.35
C TYR A 68 11.45 -3.16 7.93
N ALA A 69 11.70 -1.91 7.60
CA ALA A 69 11.58 -1.40 6.24
C ALA A 69 12.98 -1.19 5.68
N SER A 70 13.40 -2.05 4.75
CA SER A 70 14.74 -1.97 4.17
C SER A 70 14.84 -0.91 3.10
N ASN A 71 13.73 -0.59 2.42
CA ASN A 71 13.74 0.41 1.36
C ASN A 71 12.35 1.01 1.19
N ILE A 72 12.27 2.34 1.29
CA ILE A 72 11.06 3.10 1.01
C ILE A 72 11.45 4.19 0.03
N LYS A 73 10.84 4.19 -1.16
CA LYS A 73 11.13 5.18 -2.19
C LYS A 73 9.85 5.89 -2.63
N PHE A 74 9.82 7.19 -2.44
CA PHE A 74 8.76 8.06 -2.96
C PHE A 74 9.21 8.58 -4.32
N MET A 75 8.64 8.02 -5.39
CA MET A 75 9.05 8.32 -6.75
C MET A 75 8.32 9.53 -7.31
N ALA A 76 7.08 9.75 -6.87
CA ALA A 76 6.25 10.85 -7.31
C ALA A 76 5.13 11.09 -6.31
N ILE A 77 4.57 12.28 -6.33
CA ILE A 77 3.45 12.68 -5.49
C ILE A 77 2.16 12.08 -6.05
N VAL A 78 1.34 11.47 -5.18
CA VAL A 78 0.00 11.01 -5.54
C VAL A 78 -0.99 12.12 -5.21
N ASN A 79 -1.61 12.69 -6.24
CA ASN A 79 -2.72 13.62 -6.08
C ASN A 79 -4.02 12.81 -6.30
N PRO A 80 -4.86 12.64 -5.27
CA PRO A 80 -6.04 11.78 -5.37
C PRO A 80 -7.10 12.30 -6.33
N GLU A 81 -7.07 13.60 -6.67
CA GLU A 81 -7.98 14.17 -7.66
C GLU A 81 -7.57 13.80 -9.09
N ILE A 82 -6.30 13.53 -9.31
CA ILE A 82 -5.77 13.14 -10.63
C ILE A 82 -5.74 11.62 -10.75
N ASN A 83 -5.23 10.95 -9.72
CA ASN A 83 -5.09 9.48 -9.70
C ASN A 83 -5.76 8.93 -8.44
N ASN A 84 -7.07 8.71 -8.50
CA ASN A 84 -7.77 8.10 -7.37
C ASN A 84 -7.79 6.58 -7.43
N ILE A 85 -7.47 5.99 -8.59
CA ILE A 85 -7.35 4.53 -8.75
C ILE A 85 -5.87 4.19 -8.85
N LEU A 86 -5.39 3.39 -7.92
CA LEU A 86 -3.98 2.96 -7.89
C LEU A 86 -3.89 1.45 -8.06
N GLN A 87 -2.85 1.03 -8.75
CA GLN A 87 -2.49 -0.38 -8.89
C GLN A 87 -1.31 -0.65 -7.97
N ILE A 88 -1.37 -1.76 -7.25
CA ILE A 88 -0.29 -2.14 -6.33
C ILE A 88 0.12 -3.58 -6.65
N ASP A 89 1.36 -3.75 -7.08
CA ASP A 89 1.95 -5.06 -7.29
C ASP A 89 2.62 -5.47 -5.99
N LEU A 90 2.21 -6.61 -5.44
CA LEU A 90 2.71 -7.11 -4.17
C LEU A 90 3.39 -8.46 -4.37
N LYS A 91 4.56 -8.60 -3.77
CA LYS A 91 5.23 -9.88 -3.64
C LYS A 91 5.40 -10.16 -2.16
N ILE A 92 4.83 -11.27 -1.70
CA ILE A 92 4.85 -11.68 -0.29
C ILE A 92 5.49 -13.04 -0.20
N LYS A 93 6.62 -13.13 0.50
CA LYS A 93 7.35 -14.38 0.64
C LYS A 93 7.56 -14.70 2.12
N TYR A 94 7.11 -15.89 2.52
CA TYR A 94 7.29 -16.34 3.90
C TYR A 94 8.70 -16.94 4.09
N ASP A 95 9.40 -16.44 5.09
CA ASP A 95 10.73 -16.95 5.47
C ASP A 95 10.58 -17.80 6.74
N ASN A 96 10.62 -19.12 6.58
CA ASN A 96 10.48 -20.06 7.68
C ASN A 96 11.63 -19.99 8.68
N THR A 97 12.83 -19.65 8.19
CA THR A 97 14.02 -19.61 9.03
C THR A 97 13.94 -18.49 10.06
N GLU A 98 13.48 -17.31 9.63
CA GLU A 98 13.39 -16.14 10.50
C GLU A 98 11.96 -15.86 10.97
N ASN A 99 11.00 -16.67 10.53
CA ASN A 99 9.59 -16.56 10.89
C ASN A 99 9.03 -15.17 10.60
N LEU A 100 9.23 -14.71 9.37
CA LEU A 100 8.75 -13.40 8.93
C LEU A 100 8.25 -13.45 7.49
N LEU A 101 7.51 -12.41 7.12
CA LEU A 101 7.07 -12.18 5.74
C LEU A 101 7.96 -11.11 5.12
N LYS A 102 8.56 -11.44 3.98
CA LYS A 102 9.29 -10.46 3.17
C LYS A 102 8.33 -9.91 2.13
N VAL A 103 8.19 -8.59 2.09
CA VAL A 103 7.23 -7.91 1.24
C VAL A 103 7.94 -6.91 0.34
N GLU A 104 7.59 -6.94 -0.94
CA GLU A 104 7.98 -5.93 -1.91
C GLU A 104 6.73 -5.40 -2.57
N SER A 105 6.65 -4.10 -2.79
CA SER A 105 5.51 -3.52 -3.49
C SER A 105 5.91 -2.40 -4.42
N VAL A 106 5.11 -2.25 -5.48
CA VAL A 106 5.19 -1.12 -6.40
C VAL A 106 3.78 -0.56 -6.55
N THR A 107 3.62 0.72 -6.21
CA THR A 107 2.36 1.44 -6.37
C THR A 107 2.46 2.31 -7.61
N HIS A 108 1.52 2.12 -8.54
CA HIS A 108 1.59 2.80 -9.84
C HIS A 108 0.20 3.08 -10.40
N ALA A 109 0.15 3.94 -11.41
CA ALA A 109 -1.05 4.21 -12.20
C ALA A 109 -0.62 4.86 -13.51
N HIS A 110 -1.27 4.49 -14.61
CA HIS A 110 -1.05 5.11 -15.93
C HIS A 110 0.44 5.16 -16.32
N ASN A 111 1.14 4.03 -16.16
CA ASN A 111 2.57 3.87 -16.48
C ASN A 111 3.50 4.74 -15.64
N LYS A 112 3.01 5.28 -14.51
CA LYS A 112 3.80 6.07 -13.60
C LYS A 112 3.93 5.37 -12.26
N VAL A 113 5.16 5.21 -11.78
CA VAL A 113 5.43 4.64 -10.46
C VAL A 113 5.47 5.76 -9.44
N PHE A 114 4.69 5.61 -8.36
CA PHE A 114 4.62 6.60 -7.30
C PHE A 114 5.42 6.19 -6.07
N TYR A 115 5.45 4.90 -5.75
CA TYR A 115 5.96 4.45 -4.46
C TYR A 115 6.45 3.02 -4.56
N LYS A 116 7.61 2.75 -3.95
CA LYS A 116 8.16 1.41 -3.84
C LYS A 116 8.47 1.12 -2.37
N PHE A 117 8.16 -0.08 -1.94
CA PHE A 117 8.39 -0.53 -0.57
C PHE A 117 9.06 -1.89 -0.57
N LYS A 118 9.97 -2.07 0.37
CA LYS A 118 10.56 -3.38 0.65
C LYS A 118 10.78 -3.49 2.17
N GLY A 119 10.26 -4.52 2.77
CA GLY A 119 10.38 -4.68 4.21
C GLY A 119 9.89 -6.03 4.70
N ASN A 120 9.94 -6.20 6.01
CA ASN A 120 9.58 -7.44 6.68
C ASN A 120 8.46 -7.20 7.68
N PHE A 121 7.52 -8.13 7.72
CA PHE A 121 6.43 -8.13 8.70
C PHE A 121 6.50 -9.41 9.54
N ILE A 122 6.08 -9.31 10.79
CA ILE A 122 5.94 -10.45 11.69
C ILE A 122 4.52 -10.52 12.20
N ALA A 123 4.05 -11.74 12.51
CA ALA A 123 2.72 -11.93 13.07
C ALA A 123 2.62 -11.32 14.47
N LYS A 124 1.49 -10.72 14.76
CA LYS A 124 1.18 -10.24 16.12
C LYS A 124 0.96 -11.39 17.06
#